data_8dc6176d20bb97f293296948586fe6d0
#
_entry.id   8dc6176d20bb97f293296948586fe6d0
#
_cell.length_a   1.000
_cell.length_b   1.000
_cell.length_c   1.000
_cell.angle_alpha   90.00
_cell.angle_beta   90.00
_cell.angle_gamma   90.00
#
_symmetry.space_group_name_H-M   'P 1'
#
loop_
_entity.id
_entity.type
_entity.pdbx_description
1 polymer ?
#
loop_
_entity_poly.entity_id
_entity_poly.type
_entity_poly.pdbx_seq_one_letter_code
_entity_poly.pdbx_strand_id
1 'polypeptide(L)'
;VSGAGTRVAAPVPVGLVLAAGDGTRMGGPKGALRTTDGTPWVVAACAVLRAAGCAEVLVVVGAHGDEVARLVPSDVAVVRASGWERGPQASLAAGVADLVERYPDRRGTPRPDVAVVVLVDAPTTPDVVARVLGAARGPAALARATYAGRPGHPVVLGRDHWPALARGGGARDLLAGPGAVAVPCADLHDGRDADTPADLVGPDAVRWGRYW
;
A
#
# COMPACT_ATOMS: atom_id res chain seq x y z
N VAL A 1 3.04 -25.97 -38.37
CA VAL A 1 3.64 -24.65 -38.00
C VAL A 1 3.12 -24.32 -36.62
N SER A 2 3.94 -24.58 -35.59
CA SER A 2 3.62 -24.35 -34.18
C SER A 2 3.84 -22.87 -33.87
N GLY A 3 2.76 -22.11 -33.80
CA GLY A 3 2.81 -20.71 -33.34
C GLY A 3 3.16 -20.66 -31.86
N ALA A 4 4.42 -20.32 -31.56
CA ALA A 4 4.82 -19.95 -30.23
C ALA A 4 4.11 -18.64 -29.85
N GLY A 5 2.97 -18.74 -29.19
CA GLY A 5 2.28 -17.60 -28.60
C GLY A 5 3.23 -16.94 -27.59
N THR A 6 3.69 -15.74 -27.90
CA THR A 6 4.45 -14.91 -26.97
C THR A 6 3.63 -14.73 -25.72
N ARG A 7 3.97 -15.44 -24.64
CA ARG A 7 3.34 -15.29 -23.33
C ARG A 7 3.71 -13.91 -22.83
N VAL A 8 2.83 -12.93 -23.01
CA VAL A 8 2.97 -11.61 -22.36
C VAL A 8 3.06 -11.88 -20.88
N ALA A 9 4.18 -11.49 -20.26
CA ALA A 9 4.37 -11.62 -18.82
C ALA A 9 3.22 -10.87 -18.14
N ALA A 10 2.64 -11.48 -17.10
CA ALA A 10 1.61 -10.81 -16.32
C ALA A 10 2.18 -9.49 -15.78
N PRO A 11 1.44 -8.38 -15.88
CA PRO A 11 1.93 -7.10 -15.40
C PRO A 11 2.22 -7.17 -13.91
N VAL A 12 3.40 -6.71 -13.52
CA VAL A 12 3.88 -6.75 -12.15
C VAL A 12 3.21 -5.62 -11.37
N PRO A 13 2.67 -5.87 -10.15
CA PRO A 13 2.03 -4.83 -9.35
C PRO A 13 3.05 -3.80 -8.86
N VAL A 14 2.59 -2.55 -8.64
CA VAL A 14 3.36 -1.52 -7.94
C VAL A 14 2.86 -1.39 -6.50
N GLY A 15 3.78 -1.25 -5.55
CA GLY A 15 3.47 -1.05 -4.13
C GLY A 15 3.38 0.43 -3.77
N LEU A 16 2.42 0.81 -2.91
CA LEU A 16 2.26 2.16 -2.38
C LEU A 16 2.12 2.11 -0.86
N VAL A 17 3.10 2.66 -0.14
CA VAL A 17 3.07 2.79 1.32
C VAL A 17 2.58 4.19 1.68
N LEU A 18 1.48 4.32 2.41
CA LEU A 18 1.02 5.60 2.94
C LEU A 18 1.62 5.83 4.33
N ALA A 19 2.53 6.81 4.44
CA ALA A 19 3.26 7.18 5.65
C ALA A 19 3.20 8.71 5.91
N ALA A 20 2.11 9.36 5.53
CA ALA A 20 2.00 10.81 5.50
C ALA A 20 1.38 11.43 6.77
N GLY A 21 0.85 10.62 7.69
CA GLY A 21 0.22 11.09 8.93
C GLY A 21 1.23 11.69 9.92
N ASP A 22 0.76 12.63 10.74
CA ASP A 22 1.58 13.32 11.75
C ASP A 22 1.94 12.46 12.96
N GLY A 23 1.16 11.40 13.23
CA GLY A 23 1.38 10.50 14.36
C GLY A 23 1.26 11.17 15.74
N THR A 24 0.48 12.26 15.86
CA THR A 24 0.35 13.05 17.10
C THR A 24 0.08 12.19 18.33
N ARG A 25 -0.86 11.23 18.22
CA ARG A 25 -1.19 10.30 19.33
C ARG A 25 -0.06 9.32 19.69
N MET A 26 0.87 9.08 18.75
CA MET A 26 2.03 8.21 18.95
C MET A 26 3.28 8.97 19.41
N GLY A 27 3.22 10.32 19.48
CA GLY A 27 4.34 11.17 19.82
C GLY A 27 5.32 11.44 18.69
N GLY A 28 4.98 11.05 17.44
CA GLY A 28 5.81 11.25 16.24
C GLY A 28 5.37 10.44 15.04
N PRO A 29 6.08 10.55 13.91
CA PRO A 29 5.69 9.91 12.66
C PRO A 29 5.74 8.39 12.78
N LYS A 30 4.61 7.72 12.51
CA LYS A 30 4.49 6.27 12.62
C LYS A 30 5.49 5.51 11.72
N GLY A 31 5.87 6.09 10.58
CA GLY A 31 6.88 5.51 9.70
C GLY A 31 8.28 5.36 10.31
N ALA A 32 8.60 6.18 11.33
CA ALA A 32 9.86 6.13 12.07
C ALA A 32 9.83 5.18 13.26
N LEU A 33 8.67 4.69 13.67
CA LEU A 33 8.56 3.67 14.72
C LEU A 33 9.35 2.43 14.30
N ARG A 34 9.79 1.65 15.31
CA ARG A 34 10.63 0.49 15.04
C ARG A 34 9.98 -0.79 15.46
N THR A 35 10.25 -1.82 14.71
CA THR A 35 9.95 -3.22 15.06
C THR A 35 10.82 -3.67 16.24
N THR A 36 10.56 -4.84 16.77
CA THR A 36 11.34 -5.43 17.88
C THR A 36 12.82 -5.67 17.55
N ASP A 37 13.17 -5.77 16.26
CA ASP A 37 14.55 -5.93 15.78
C ASP A 37 15.21 -4.58 15.38
N GLY A 38 14.50 -3.47 15.60
CA GLY A 38 15.00 -2.12 15.32
C GLY A 38 14.75 -1.60 13.91
N THR A 39 14.10 -2.38 13.02
CA THR A 39 13.78 -1.96 11.65
C THR A 39 12.70 -0.86 11.66
N PRO A 40 12.88 0.28 10.96
CA PRO A 40 11.81 1.27 10.82
C PRO A 40 10.56 0.69 10.15
N TRP A 41 9.36 1.09 10.60
CA TRP A 41 8.11 0.56 10.05
C TRP A 41 7.95 0.84 8.56
N VAL A 42 8.41 2.00 8.08
CA VAL A 42 8.39 2.31 6.65
C VAL A 42 9.25 1.32 5.85
N VAL A 43 10.37 0.86 6.40
CA VAL A 43 11.25 -0.15 5.75
C VAL A 43 10.57 -1.51 5.76
N ALA A 44 9.97 -1.91 6.89
CA ALA A 44 9.22 -3.17 6.99
C ALA A 44 8.06 -3.23 6.00
N ALA A 45 7.30 -2.13 5.86
CA ALA A 45 6.20 -2.05 4.88
C ALA A 45 6.70 -2.20 3.43
N CYS A 46 7.82 -1.57 3.08
CA CYS A 46 8.43 -1.74 1.76
C CYS A 46 8.87 -3.19 1.51
N ALA A 47 9.49 -3.83 2.52
CA ALA A 47 9.94 -5.22 2.43
C ALA A 47 8.76 -6.19 2.20
N VAL A 48 7.63 -6.00 2.89
CA VAL A 48 6.42 -6.81 2.71
C VAL A 48 5.90 -6.70 1.27
N LEU A 49 5.80 -5.50 0.71
CA LEU A 49 5.33 -5.31 -0.66
C LEU A 49 6.26 -5.97 -1.69
N ARG A 50 7.58 -5.87 -1.50
CA ARG A 50 8.57 -6.54 -2.36
C ARG A 50 8.46 -8.06 -2.27
N ALA A 51 8.37 -8.60 -1.05
CA ALA A 51 8.21 -10.03 -0.83
C ALA A 51 6.91 -10.58 -1.45
N ALA A 52 5.87 -9.74 -1.55
CA ALA A 52 4.61 -10.07 -2.23
C ALA A 52 4.66 -9.91 -3.76
N GLY A 53 5.81 -9.53 -4.34
CA GLY A 53 6.03 -9.46 -5.79
C GLY A 53 5.84 -8.07 -6.42
N CYS A 54 5.76 -6.99 -5.63
CA CYS A 54 5.81 -5.64 -6.18
C CYS A 54 7.24 -5.33 -6.64
N ALA A 55 7.43 -5.09 -7.96
CA ALA A 55 8.76 -4.78 -8.51
C ALA A 55 9.23 -3.37 -8.14
N GLU A 56 8.30 -2.45 -8.01
CA GLU A 56 8.54 -1.08 -7.58
C GLU A 56 7.67 -0.76 -6.36
N VAL A 57 8.23 0.00 -5.43
CA VAL A 57 7.53 0.48 -4.24
C VAL A 57 7.74 1.98 -4.13
N LEU A 58 6.67 2.71 -3.85
CA LEU A 58 6.68 4.13 -3.54
C LEU A 58 6.21 4.35 -2.10
N VAL A 59 6.82 5.33 -1.43
CA VAL A 59 6.41 5.77 -0.09
C VAL A 59 5.87 7.19 -0.18
N VAL A 60 4.63 7.39 0.26
CA VAL A 60 4.02 8.71 0.37
C VAL A 60 4.26 9.26 1.76
N VAL A 61 4.97 10.40 1.84
CA VAL A 61 5.25 11.11 3.09
C VAL A 61 4.51 12.46 3.12
N GLY A 62 4.23 12.94 4.33
CA GLY A 62 3.52 14.22 4.54
C GLY A 62 4.09 14.95 5.74
N ALA A 63 3.40 14.91 6.89
CA ALA A 63 3.95 15.39 8.15
C ALA A 63 5.28 14.69 8.45
N HIS A 64 6.25 15.45 8.95
CA HIS A 64 7.61 14.92 9.22
C HIS A 64 8.26 14.21 8.02
N GLY A 65 7.88 14.62 6.79
CA GLY A 65 8.26 13.95 5.55
C GLY A 65 9.77 13.79 5.36
N ASP A 66 10.59 14.75 5.83
CA ASP A 66 12.05 14.67 5.77
C ASP A 66 12.62 13.61 6.72
N GLU A 67 12.01 13.43 7.89
CA GLU A 67 12.43 12.42 8.85
C GLU A 67 12.15 11.02 8.32
N VAL A 68 10.92 10.77 7.86
CA VAL A 68 10.53 9.47 7.29
C VAL A 68 11.30 9.17 6.01
N ALA A 69 11.48 10.15 5.12
CA ALA A 69 12.20 9.98 3.86
C ALA A 69 13.65 9.53 4.03
N ARG A 70 14.34 9.99 5.10
CA ARG A 70 15.72 9.54 5.39
C ARG A 70 15.82 8.06 5.79
N LEU A 71 14.69 7.45 6.21
CA LEU A 71 14.62 6.05 6.59
C LEU A 71 14.22 5.15 5.42
N VAL A 72 13.65 5.72 4.35
CA VAL A 72 13.23 4.97 3.16
C VAL A 72 14.45 4.42 2.45
N PRO A 73 14.45 3.14 2.01
CA PRO A 73 15.56 2.58 1.23
C PRO A 73 15.84 3.41 -0.03
N SER A 74 17.11 3.56 -0.40
CA SER A 74 17.57 4.45 -1.49
C SER A 74 17.02 4.08 -2.87
N ASP A 75 16.58 2.84 -3.05
CA ASP A 75 15.97 2.31 -4.29
C ASP A 75 14.44 2.40 -4.28
N VAL A 76 13.85 3.03 -3.26
CA VAL A 76 12.40 3.27 -3.13
C VAL A 76 12.11 4.75 -3.41
N ALA A 77 11.13 5.00 -4.27
CA ALA A 77 10.72 6.36 -4.58
C ALA A 77 9.93 6.99 -3.41
N VAL A 78 10.22 8.27 -3.14
CA VAL A 78 9.51 9.05 -2.12
C VAL A 78 8.64 10.11 -2.79
N VAL A 79 7.34 10.11 -2.47
CA VAL A 79 6.35 11.06 -2.95
C VAL A 79 5.91 11.96 -1.81
N ARG A 80 5.96 13.27 -2.00
CA ARG A 80 5.54 14.25 -0.97
C ARG A 80 4.09 14.66 -1.19
N ALA A 81 3.23 14.37 -0.22
CA ALA A 81 1.84 14.80 -0.22
C ALA A 81 1.73 16.20 0.41
N SER A 82 1.76 17.24 -0.41
CA SER A 82 1.66 18.65 0.03
C SER A 82 0.30 19.03 0.66
N GLY A 83 -0.68 18.14 0.61
CA GLY A 83 -2.02 18.36 1.17
C GLY A 83 -2.40 17.28 2.19
N TRP A 84 -1.43 16.67 2.85
CA TRP A 84 -1.64 15.57 3.80
C TRP A 84 -2.62 15.92 4.94
N GLU A 85 -2.68 17.19 5.35
CA GLU A 85 -3.58 17.70 6.40
C GLU A 85 -5.06 17.47 6.08
N ARG A 86 -5.40 17.32 4.80
CA ARG A 86 -6.76 17.00 4.35
C ARG A 86 -7.14 15.53 4.55
N GLY A 87 -6.22 14.76 5.11
CA GLY A 87 -6.43 13.37 5.50
C GLY A 87 -5.88 12.33 4.52
N PRO A 88 -6.11 11.03 4.82
CA PRO A 88 -5.50 9.91 4.09
C PRO A 88 -5.81 9.89 2.59
N GLN A 89 -6.99 10.40 2.20
CA GLN A 89 -7.39 10.47 0.80
C GLN A 89 -6.49 11.41 -0.03
N ALA A 90 -6.07 12.54 0.55
CA ALA A 90 -5.16 13.47 -0.11
C ALA A 90 -3.76 12.85 -0.29
N SER A 91 -3.31 12.09 0.69
CA SER A 91 -2.04 11.35 0.60
C SER A 91 -2.10 10.25 -0.46
N LEU A 92 -3.19 9.51 -0.52
CA LEU A 92 -3.42 8.52 -1.59
C LEU A 92 -3.43 9.19 -2.97
N ALA A 93 -4.14 10.31 -3.11
CA ALA A 93 -4.21 11.03 -4.37
C ALA A 93 -2.82 11.49 -4.86
N ALA A 94 -1.96 11.97 -3.95
CA ALA A 94 -0.59 12.34 -4.29
C ALA A 94 0.23 11.14 -4.80
N GLY A 95 0.15 10.00 -4.11
CA GLY A 95 0.84 8.77 -4.53
C GLY A 95 0.33 8.26 -5.88
N VAL A 96 -0.98 8.26 -6.09
CA VAL A 96 -1.57 7.82 -7.36
C VAL A 96 -1.27 8.80 -8.50
N ALA A 97 -1.18 10.11 -8.23
CA ALA A 97 -0.77 11.10 -9.24
C ALA A 97 0.64 10.82 -9.76
N ASP A 98 1.58 10.50 -8.86
CA ASP A 98 2.93 10.08 -9.24
C ASP A 98 2.92 8.80 -10.10
N LEU A 99 2.06 7.81 -9.78
CA LEU A 99 1.91 6.60 -10.61
C LEU A 99 1.39 6.94 -12.02
N VAL A 100 0.44 7.85 -12.15
CA VAL A 100 -0.07 8.29 -13.46
C VAL A 100 1.03 8.95 -14.29
N GLU A 101 1.91 9.75 -13.67
CA GLU A 101 3.04 10.39 -14.32
C GLU A 101 4.13 9.40 -14.73
N ARG A 102 4.46 8.41 -13.86
CA ARG A 102 5.46 7.37 -14.13
C ARG A 102 5.04 6.40 -15.21
N TYR A 103 3.77 6.08 -15.27
CA TYR A 103 3.23 5.05 -16.17
C TYR A 103 2.20 5.63 -17.16
N PRO A 104 2.62 6.58 -18.04
CA PRO A 104 1.72 7.18 -19.01
C PRO A 104 1.18 6.14 -19.98
N ASP A 105 -0.02 6.40 -20.52
CA ASP A 105 -0.64 5.51 -21.50
C ASP A 105 0.08 5.58 -22.86
N ARG A 106 1.14 4.81 -23.02
CA ARG A 106 1.90 4.69 -24.27
C ARG A 106 1.81 3.25 -24.79
N ARG A 107 1.41 3.11 -26.05
CA ARG A 107 1.36 1.80 -26.70
C ARG A 107 2.71 1.09 -26.61
N GLY A 108 2.69 -0.19 -26.20
CA GLY A 108 3.86 -1.06 -26.17
C GLY A 108 4.80 -0.87 -24.96
N THR A 109 4.51 0.08 -24.06
CA THR A 109 5.28 0.22 -22.83
C THR A 109 4.66 -0.64 -21.73
N PRO A 110 5.40 -1.62 -21.15
CA PRO A 110 4.93 -2.37 -19.99
C PRO A 110 4.62 -1.43 -18.83
N ARG A 111 3.48 -1.64 -18.19
CA ARG A 111 3.06 -0.84 -17.05
C ARG A 111 2.27 -1.71 -16.07
N PRO A 112 2.28 -1.39 -14.75
CA PRO A 112 1.48 -2.11 -13.77
C PRO A 112 -0.02 -2.03 -14.11
N ASP A 113 -0.75 -3.13 -13.90
CA ASP A 113 -2.20 -3.11 -13.96
C ASP A 113 -2.83 -2.63 -12.66
N VAL A 114 -2.12 -2.80 -11.54
CA VAL A 114 -2.65 -2.51 -10.22
C VAL A 114 -1.61 -1.86 -9.32
N ALA A 115 -2.06 -1.00 -8.42
CA ALA A 115 -1.33 -0.56 -7.24
C ALA A 115 -1.84 -1.30 -6.01
N VAL A 116 -0.92 -1.80 -5.17
CA VAL A 116 -1.22 -2.34 -3.84
C VAL A 116 -0.93 -1.28 -2.82
N VAL A 117 -1.92 -0.88 -2.06
CA VAL A 117 -1.78 0.17 -1.05
C VAL A 117 -1.78 -0.45 0.35
N VAL A 118 -0.76 -0.12 1.14
CA VAL A 118 -0.67 -0.43 2.57
C VAL A 118 -0.52 0.85 3.39
N LEU A 119 -0.96 0.81 4.64
CA LEU A 119 -0.70 1.88 5.60
C LEU A 119 0.51 1.50 6.45
N VAL A 120 1.34 2.48 6.78
CA VAL A 120 2.54 2.26 7.61
C VAL A 120 2.19 1.83 9.04
N ASP A 121 1.00 2.17 9.52
CA ASP A 121 0.49 1.86 10.86
C ASP A 121 -0.46 0.65 10.93
N ALA A 122 -0.75 0.04 9.79
CA ALA A 122 -1.51 -1.20 9.67
C ALA A 122 -0.59 -2.33 9.20
N PRO A 123 0.17 -2.97 10.09
CA PRO A 123 1.04 -4.08 9.73
C PRO A 123 0.29 -5.16 8.95
N THR A 124 0.98 -5.75 7.99
CA THR A 124 0.44 -6.83 7.16
C THR A 124 1.56 -7.81 6.81
N THR A 125 1.23 -8.91 6.17
CA THR A 125 2.19 -9.95 5.76
C THR A 125 2.25 -10.09 4.24
N PRO A 126 3.36 -10.62 3.67
CA PRO A 126 3.41 -10.93 2.25
C PRO A 126 2.27 -11.86 1.80
N ASP A 127 1.86 -12.81 2.64
CA ASP A 127 0.77 -13.75 2.32
C ASP A 127 -0.59 -13.05 2.23
N VAL A 128 -0.87 -12.09 3.11
CA VAL A 128 -2.08 -11.26 3.02
C VAL A 128 -2.08 -10.44 1.74
N VAL A 129 -0.96 -9.77 1.43
CA VAL A 129 -0.81 -8.99 0.18
C VAL A 129 -0.99 -9.88 -1.04
N ALA A 130 -0.33 -11.05 -1.08
CA ALA A 130 -0.44 -11.99 -2.21
C ALA A 130 -1.88 -12.52 -2.38
N ARG A 131 -2.59 -12.80 -1.28
CA ARG A 131 -4.00 -13.24 -1.32
C ARG A 131 -4.90 -12.15 -1.93
N VAL A 132 -4.76 -10.90 -1.51
CA VAL A 132 -5.58 -9.79 -2.03
C VAL A 132 -5.24 -9.51 -3.50
N LEU A 133 -3.96 -9.55 -3.89
CA LEU A 133 -3.52 -9.46 -5.28
C LEU A 133 -4.09 -10.59 -6.16
N GLY A 134 -4.17 -11.80 -5.61
CA GLY A 134 -4.70 -12.98 -6.32
C GLY A 134 -6.20 -12.89 -6.59
N ALA A 135 -6.94 -12.15 -5.77
CA ALA A 135 -8.41 -12.06 -5.83
C ALA A 135 -8.93 -11.09 -6.90
N ALA A 136 -8.14 -10.12 -7.35
CA ALA A 136 -8.55 -9.15 -8.35
C ALA A 136 -7.39 -8.84 -9.31
N ARG A 137 -7.63 -9.00 -10.61
CA ARG A 137 -6.62 -8.89 -11.66
C ARG A 137 -7.06 -7.94 -12.78
N GLY A 138 -6.08 -7.36 -13.43
CA GLY A 138 -6.29 -6.47 -14.56
C GLY A 138 -6.56 -5.02 -14.17
N PRO A 139 -6.63 -4.13 -15.17
CA PRO A 139 -6.61 -2.68 -14.96
C PRO A 139 -7.86 -2.11 -14.26
N ALA A 140 -8.98 -2.81 -14.28
CA ALA A 140 -10.21 -2.41 -13.58
C ALA A 140 -10.34 -3.05 -12.18
N ALA A 141 -9.32 -3.77 -11.69
CA ALA A 141 -9.37 -4.51 -10.44
C ALA A 141 -9.60 -3.60 -9.22
N LEU A 142 -10.50 -4.02 -8.34
CA LEU A 142 -10.70 -3.43 -7.02
C LEU A 142 -10.80 -4.57 -6.00
N ALA A 143 -9.94 -4.58 -4.99
CA ALA A 143 -10.01 -5.54 -3.90
C ALA A 143 -9.55 -4.92 -2.59
N ARG A 144 -10.00 -5.51 -1.48
CA ARG A 144 -9.57 -5.11 -0.14
C ARG A 144 -9.51 -6.30 0.80
N ALA A 145 -8.55 -6.32 1.70
CA ALA A 145 -8.56 -7.25 2.82
C ALA A 145 -9.75 -6.99 3.74
N THR A 146 -10.30 -8.06 4.32
CA THR A 146 -11.29 -7.97 5.41
C THR A 146 -10.87 -8.87 6.57
N TYR A 147 -11.11 -8.40 7.79
CA TYR A 147 -10.74 -9.06 9.03
C TYR A 147 -11.99 -9.18 9.91
N ALA A 148 -12.51 -10.40 10.07
CA ALA A 148 -13.79 -10.65 10.75
C ALA A 148 -14.92 -9.75 10.21
N GLY A 149 -15.02 -9.61 8.88
CA GLY A 149 -16.02 -8.76 8.21
C GLY A 149 -15.72 -7.26 8.19
N ARG A 150 -14.71 -6.79 8.92
CA ARG A 150 -14.29 -5.38 8.90
C ARG A 150 -13.36 -5.10 7.73
N PRO A 151 -13.60 -4.04 6.96
CA PRO A 151 -12.70 -3.61 5.91
C PRO A 151 -11.34 -3.18 6.44
N GLY A 152 -10.25 -3.55 5.72
CA GLY A 152 -8.88 -3.20 6.11
C GLY A 152 -7.94 -3.06 4.90
N HIS A 153 -6.65 -3.06 5.18
CA HIS A 153 -5.56 -3.06 4.22
C HIS A 153 -4.86 -4.43 4.20
N PRO A 154 -4.19 -4.79 3.08
CA PRO A 154 -3.97 -4.01 1.86
C PRO A 154 -5.24 -3.82 1.03
N VAL A 155 -5.19 -2.81 0.15
CA VAL A 155 -6.18 -2.66 -0.92
C VAL A 155 -5.49 -2.72 -2.29
N VAL A 156 -6.20 -3.20 -3.31
CA VAL A 156 -5.76 -3.25 -4.71
C VAL A 156 -6.60 -2.28 -5.52
N LEU A 157 -5.92 -1.39 -6.24
CA LEU A 157 -6.51 -0.34 -7.05
C LEU A 157 -6.02 -0.49 -8.50
N GLY A 158 -6.90 -0.91 -9.38
CA GLY A 158 -6.64 -1.03 -10.81
C GLY A 158 -6.33 0.32 -11.45
N ARG A 159 -5.45 0.33 -12.46
CA ARG A 159 -4.97 1.56 -13.08
C ARG A 159 -6.07 2.38 -13.78
N ASP A 160 -7.17 1.76 -14.18
CA ASP A 160 -8.30 2.47 -14.81
C ASP A 160 -8.95 3.47 -13.83
N HIS A 161 -8.76 3.26 -12.51
CA HIS A 161 -9.24 4.14 -11.46
C HIS A 161 -8.23 5.24 -11.09
N TRP A 162 -6.94 5.10 -11.45
CA TRP A 162 -5.89 6.03 -11.03
C TRP A 162 -6.15 7.48 -11.44
N PRO A 163 -6.60 7.80 -12.67
CA PRO A 163 -6.85 9.18 -13.05
C PRO A 163 -7.92 9.87 -12.19
N ALA A 164 -8.94 9.15 -11.75
CA ALA A 164 -9.98 9.70 -10.87
C ALA A 164 -9.45 9.86 -9.43
N LEU A 165 -8.71 8.86 -8.91
CA LEU A 165 -8.10 8.88 -7.59
C LEU A 165 -7.06 10.00 -7.46
N ALA A 166 -6.23 10.23 -8.47
CA ALA A 166 -5.25 11.31 -8.52
C ALA A 166 -5.89 12.71 -8.40
N ARG A 167 -7.12 12.87 -8.88
CA ARG A 167 -7.91 14.09 -8.73
C ARG A 167 -8.69 14.19 -7.40
N GLY A 168 -8.45 13.27 -6.47
CA GLY A 168 -9.12 13.24 -5.17
C GLY A 168 -10.41 12.42 -5.14
N GLY A 169 -10.63 11.52 -6.10
CA GLY A 169 -11.74 10.57 -6.07
C GLY A 169 -11.67 9.63 -4.86
N GLY A 170 -12.83 9.26 -4.32
CA GLY A 170 -12.95 8.46 -3.10
C GLY A 170 -12.62 6.99 -3.28
N ALA A 171 -11.43 6.55 -2.88
CA ALA A 171 -11.09 5.12 -2.87
C ALA A 171 -12.03 4.31 -1.96
N ARG A 172 -12.52 4.91 -0.87
CA ARG A 172 -13.49 4.27 0.03
C ARG A 172 -14.77 3.88 -0.71
N ASP A 173 -15.30 4.79 -1.52
CA ASP A 173 -16.55 4.56 -2.26
C ASP A 173 -16.37 3.53 -3.37
N LEU A 174 -15.24 3.59 -4.08
CA LEU A 174 -14.87 2.55 -5.07
C LEU A 174 -14.80 1.16 -4.43
N LEU A 175 -14.13 1.06 -3.28
CA LEU A 175 -13.94 -0.21 -2.55
C LEU A 175 -15.20 -0.66 -1.78
N ALA A 176 -16.20 0.17 -1.62
CA ALA A 176 -17.51 -0.18 -1.08
C ALA A 176 -18.50 -0.55 -2.19
N GLY A 177 -18.18 -0.25 -3.45
CA GLY A 177 -19.03 -0.52 -4.60
C GLY A 177 -19.09 -2.01 -4.99
N PRO A 178 -20.06 -2.39 -5.81
CA PRO A 178 -20.32 -3.80 -6.18
C PRO A 178 -19.20 -4.44 -7.03
N GLY A 179 -18.30 -3.63 -7.59
CA GLY A 179 -17.15 -4.12 -8.36
C GLY A 179 -15.94 -4.49 -7.52
N ALA A 180 -15.95 -4.20 -6.21
CA ALA A 180 -14.83 -4.48 -5.33
C ALA A 180 -14.93 -5.86 -4.68
N VAL A 181 -13.83 -6.60 -4.66
CA VAL A 181 -13.73 -7.91 -4.02
C VAL A 181 -13.30 -7.75 -2.56
N ALA A 182 -14.15 -8.18 -1.63
CA ALA A 182 -13.81 -8.31 -0.22
C ALA A 182 -13.09 -9.65 0.01
N VAL A 183 -11.84 -9.60 0.47
CA VAL A 183 -10.96 -10.78 0.61
C VAL A 183 -10.79 -11.11 2.09
N PRO A 184 -11.34 -12.22 2.60
CA PRO A 184 -11.14 -12.62 3.98
C PRO A 184 -9.66 -12.96 4.26
N CYS A 185 -9.09 -12.34 5.29
CA CYS A 185 -7.70 -12.49 5.69
C CYS A 185 -7.51 -12.72 7.20
N ALA A 186 -8.59 -12.91 7.95
CA ALA A 186 -8.55 -13.04 9.41
C ALA A 186 -7.79 -14.31 9.90
N ASP A 187 -7.61 -15.30 9.04
CA ASP A 187 -6.79 -16.49 9.29
C ASP A 187 -5.27 -16.23 9.14
N LEU A 188 -4.89 -15.15 8.48
CA LEU A 188 -3.49 -14.77 8.25
C LEU A 188 -3.02 -13.61 9.14
N HIS A 189 -3.92 -12.70 9.49
CA HIS A 189 -3.62 -11.48 10.25
C HIS A 189 -4.88 -10.94 10.92
N ASP A 190 -4.73 -10.14 11.98
CA ASP A 190 -5.86 -9.53 12.68
C ASP A 190 -6.32 -8.19 12.07
N GLY A 191 -5.50 -7.56 11.24
CA GLY A 191 -5.79 -6.32 10.52
C GLY A 191 -5.92 -5.09 11.41
N ARG A 192 -5.29 -5.10 12.58
CA ARG A 192 -5.34 -3.98 13.53
C ARG A 192 -4.34 -2.89 13.15
N ASP A 193 -4.75 -1.65 13.36
CA ASP A 193 -3.90 -0.47 13.22
C ASP A 193 -3.29 -0.10 14.59
N ALA A 194 -2.09 0.47 14.58
CA ALA A 194 -1.48 1.05 15.77
C ALA A 194 -1.73 2.56 15.80
N ASP A 195 -2.58 3.00 16.71
CA ASP A 195 -3.00 4.40 16.83
C ASP A 195 -2.41 5.12 18.04
N THR A 196 -2.09 4.37 19.09
CA THR A 196 -1.59 4.88 20.36
C THR A 196 -0.43 4.02 20.87
N PRO A 197 0.42 4.54 21.78
CA PRO A 197 1.48 3.73 22.40
C PRO A 197 0.95 2.48 23.11
N ALA A 198 -0.30 2.49 23.58
CA ALA A 198 -0.91 1.32 24.21
C ALA A 198 -1.09 0.14 23.23
N ASP A 199 -1.26 0.41 21.93
CA ASP A 199 -1.39 -0.62 20.90
C ASP A 199 -0.07 -1.37 20.65
N LEU A 200 1.05 -0.87 21.18
CA LEU A 200 2.39 -1.44 20.99
C LEU A 200 2.86 -2.31 22.17
N VAL A 201 2.05 -2.44 23.21
CA VAL A 201 2.42 -3.15 24.45
C VAL A 201 1.48 -4.32 24.72
N GLY A 202 1.99 -5.33 25.47
CA GLY A 202 1.21 -6.48 25.84
C GLY A 202 1.21 -7.63 24.81
N PRO A 203 0.45 -8.71 25.10
CA PRO A 203 0.41 -9.90 24.24
C PRO A 203 -0.23 -9.65 22.87
N ASP A 204 -1.19 -8.72 22.80
CA ASP A 204 -1.91 -8.35 21.57
C ASP A 204 -1.34 -7.11 20.89
N ALA A 205 -0.06 -6.79 21.13
CA ALA A 205 0.56 -5.59 20.56
C ALA A 205 0.62 -5.66 19.03
N VAL A 206 0.25 -4.55 18.39
CA VAL A 206 0.37 -4.38 16.93
C VAL A 206 1.85 -4.30 16.55
N ARG A 207 2.31 -5.15 15.64
CA ARG A 207 3.72 -5.23 15.26
C ARG A 207 3.89 -5.53 13.78
N TRP A 208 4.91 -4.93 13.17
CA TRP A 208 5.48 -5.44 11.94
C TRP A 208 6.36 -6.65 12.28
N GLY A 209 6.12 -7.78 11.64
CA GLY A 209 6.96 -8.97 11.77
C GLY A 209 8.23 -8.89 10.92
N ARG A 210 9.08 -9.94 11.03
CA ARG A 210 10.21 -10.16 10.12
C ARG A 210 9.70 -10.92 8.90
N TYR A 211 10.07 -10.46 7.71
CA TYR A 211 9.66 -11.06 6.43
C TYR A 211 10.83 -11.28 5.46
N TRP A 212 12.06 -11.40 5.98
CA TRP A 212 13.29 -11.72 5.25
C TRP A 212 14.14 -12.76 5.97
#